data_0063e53694a6e38cd74d15ecbe29012e
#
_entry.id   0063e53694a6e38cd74d15ecbe29012e
#
_cell.length_a   1.000
_cell.length_b   1.000
_cell.length_c   1.000
_cell.angle_alpha   90.00
_cell.angle_beta   90.00
_cell.angle_gamma   90.00
#
_symmetry.space_group_name_H-M   'P 1'
#
loop_
_entity.id
_entity.type
_entity.pdbx_description
1 polymer ?
#
loop_
_entity_poly.entity_id
_entity_poly.type
_entity_poly.pdbx_seq_one_letter_code
_entity_poly.pdbx_strand_id
1 'polypeptide(L)'
;VQNSLRPAADSPTGPRAHASGRTEQLFGIRRHAAMPERDGALNPAAFEAGPWCLDLDGRPTGAAATVIMDNATAVAVHHAAPGVETVVTTELQINVLAPLPAFDAAAITEGRTEGPLLECWTRPLSWDAGGGVGRAWLEDAEGRRIVEATGWFQAVPTGAPENRAAFTAAAALPRGPETRVPMPGLLAARPETLPPADRAVRPAVTAAVAPGARFAPKPELANPSGAVHGGAMTLRAVVAAQAAMPDRELYDVQAVRVVFTRPGHGEMVALTRVRHAGRSLRLVDVDLVPVGEDGAPVAEKPMVQVQVTFRAAR
;
A
#
# COMPACT_ATOMS: atom_id res chain seq x y z
N VAL A 1 -17.27 -14.23 29.64
CA VAL A 1 -17.58 -15.45 28.92
C VAL A 1 -16.24 -15.95 28.40
N GLN A 2 -15.67 -16.98 29.09
CA GLN A 2 -14.44 -17.64 28.71
C GLN A 2 -14.75 -18.56 27.51
N ASN A 3 -14.24 -18.21 26.33
CA ASN A 3 -14.22 -19.14 25.20
C ASN A 3 -13.00 -20.05 25.35
N SER A 4 -13.26 -21.28 25.77
CA SER A 4 -12.28 -22.37 25.80
C SER A 4 -11.93 -22.76 24.35
N LEU A 5 -10.72 -22.51 23.94
CA LEU A 5 -10.11 -22.98 22.71
C LEU A 5 -10.00 -24.51 22.75
N ARG A 6 -10.83 -25.22 21.99
CA ARG A 6 -10.57 -26.65 21.66
C ARG A 6 -9.50 -26.71 20.57
N PRO A 7 -8.48 -27.54 20.68
CA PRO A 7 -7.55 -27.78 19.60
C PRO A 7 -8.30 -28.47 18.44
N ALA A 8 -8.22 -27.91 17.25
CA ALA A 8 -8.68 -28.54 16.03
C ALA A 8 -7.77 -29.74 15.71
N ALA A 9 -8.40 -30.88 15.41
CA ALA A 9 -7.73 -32.12 15.03
C ALA A 9 -6.99 -31.93 13.68
N ASP A 10 -5.80 -32.48 13.64
CA ASP A 10 -4.93 -32.85 12.52
C ASP A 10 -5.42 -32.47 11.10
N SER A 11 -5.04 -31.33 10.61
CA SER A 11 -4.91 -31.06 9.18
C SER A 11 -3.43 -31.08 8.81
N PRO A 12 -3.00 -31.92 7.84
CA PRO A 12 -1.60 -32.04 7.45
C PRO A 12 -1.22 -30.97 6.42
N THR A 13 -1.32 -29.70 6.79
CA THR A 13 -0.72 -28.63 6.00
C THR A 13 -0.24 -27.55 6.95
N GLY A 14 1.08 -27.58 7.21
CA GLY A 14 1.75 -26.41 7.77
C GLY A 14 1.41 -25.16 6.96
N PRO A 15 1.62 -23.95 7.51
CA PRO A 15 1.25 -22.69 6.86
C PRO A 15 1.83 -22.67 5.43
N ARG A 16 0.94 -22.71 4.42
CA ARG A 16 1.37 -22.59 3.02
C ARG A 16 2.01 -21.20 2.88
N ALA A 17 3.30 -21.18 2.59
CA ALA A 17 3.98 -19.96 2.19
C ALA A 17 3.21 -19.38 1.00
N HIS A 18 2.52 -18.25 1.21
CA HIS A 18 1.87 -17.54 0.13
C HIS A 18 2.96 -17.04 -0.81
N ALA A 19 2.87 -17.36 -2.11
CA ALA A 19 3.80 -16.82 -3.09
C ALA A 19 3.75 -15.29 -3.04
N SER A 20 4.92 -14.64 -3.03
CA SER A 20 5.01 -13.18 -3.16
C SER A 20 4.37 -12.76 -4.48
N GLY A 21 3.45 -11.81 -4.44
CA GLY A 21 2.97 -11.16 -5.66
C GLY A 21 4.06 -10.31 -6.31
N ARG A 22 3.94 -10.04 -7.62
CA ARG A 22 4.89 -9.17 -8.30
C ARG A 22 4.94 -7.77 -7.68
N THR A 23 3.79 -7.22 -7.31
CA THR A 23 3.70 -5.94 -6.58
C THR A 23 4.58 -5.94 -5.33
N GLU A 24 4.50 -6.98 -4.52
CA GLU A 24 5.28 -7.10 -3.30
C GLU A 24 6.79 -7.09 -3.60
N GLN A 25 7.23 -7.85 -4.59
CA GLN A 25 8.63 -7.88 -5.00
C GLN A 25 9.12 -6.51 -5.49
N LEU A 26 8.31 -5.78 -6.28
CA LEU A 26 8.65 -4.45 -6.79
C LEU A 26 8.88 -3.45 -5.64
N PHE A 27 8.14 -3.60 -4.54
CA PHE A 27 8.27 -2.75 -3.36
C PHE A 27 9.15 -3.35 -2.25
N GLY A 28 10.08 -4.24 -2.59
CA GLY A 28 11.12 -4.72 -1.67
C GLY A 28 10.63 -5.70 -0.61
N ILE A 29 9.47 -6.34 -0.80
CA ILE A 29 8.96 -7.32 0.15
C ILE A 29 9.59 -8.68 -0.12
N ARG A 30 10.21 -9.26 0.92
CA ARG A 30 10.84 -10.57 0.92
C ARG A 30 10.09 -11.48 1.88
N ARG A 31 9.31 -12.44 1.35
CA ARG A 31 8.56 -13.38 2.18
C ARG A 31 9.47 -14.38 2.87
N HIS A 32 9.16 -14.69 4.11
CA HIS A 32 9.79 -15.79 4.82
C HIS A 32 9.19 -17.13 4.39
N ALA A 33 10.03 -18.15 4.25
CA ALA A 33 9.59 -19.52 3.90
C ALA A 33 8.77 -20.16 5.04
N ALA A 34 9.08 -19.82 6.28
CA ALA A 34 8.29 -20.08 7.46
C ALA A 34 7.93 -18.72 8.08
N MET A 35 6.81 -18.66 8.80
CA MET A 35 6.40 -17.44 9.51
C MET A 35 6.86 -17.55 10.97
N PRO A 36 8.04 -16.99 11.34
CA PRO A 36 8.47 -16.98 12.74
C PRO A 36 7.41 -16.34 13.63
N GLU A 37 7.31 -16.80 14.87
CA GLU A 37 6.35 -16.27 15.84
C GLU A 37 7.10 -15.67 17.04
N ARG A 38 6.63 -14.52 17.52
CA ARG A 38 7.10 -13.84 18.71
C ARG A 38 5.92 -13.19 19.44
N ASP A 39 5.64 -13.62 20.66
CA ASP A 39 4.57 -13.05 21.51
C ASP A 39 3.18 -13.03 20.84
N GLY A 40 2.83 -14.10 20.11
CA GLY A 40 1.57 -14.22 19.37
C GLY A 40 1.48 -13.34 18.13
N ALA A 41 2.61 -12.79 17.68
CA ALA A 41 2.73 -12.12 16.39
C ALA A 41 3.51 -12.99 15.41
N LEU A 42 3.05 -13.05 14.16
CA LEU A 42 3.71 -13.74 13.06
C LEU A 42 4.61 -12.78 12.29
N ASN A 43 5.72 -13.29 11.76
CA ASN A 43 6.58 -12.55 10.84
C ASN A 43 6.48 -13.15 9.42
N PRO A 44 5.55 -12.64 8.57
CA PRO A 44 5.36 -13.19 7.24
C PRO A 44 6.43 -12.77 6.23
N ALA A 45 7.12 -11.67 6.46
CA ALA A 45 8.05 -11.09 5.49
C ALA A 45 8.98 -10.05 6.12
N ALA A 46 10.07 -9.74 5.42
CA ALA A 46 10.87 -8.53 5.63
C ALA A 46 10.59 -7.51 4.53
N PHE A 47 10.82 -6.24 4.86
CA PHE A 47 10.75 -5.11 3.93
C PHE A 47 12.16 -4.54 3.72
N GLU A 48 12.65 -4.59 2.50
CA GLU A 48 13.92 -3.98 2.12
C GLU A 48 13.70 -2.50 1.77
N ALA A 49 14.34 -1.58 2.48
CA ALA A 49 14.35 -0.18 2.10
C ALA A 49 15.31 0.04 0.93
N GLY A 50 14.87 0.80 -0.08
CA GLY A 50 15.64 1.00 -1.30
C GLY A 50 15.06 2.11 -2.19
N PRO A 51 15.48 2.22 -3.46
CA PRO A 51 15.04 3.27 -4.39
C PRO A 51 13.51 3.39 -4.47
N TRP A 52 12.77 2.30 -4.38
CA TRP A 52 11.30 2.25 -4.33
C TRP A 52 10.68 2.92 -3.09
N CYS A 53 11.50 3.33 -2.13
CA CYS A 53 11.08 4.12 -0.98
C CYS A 53 11.24 5.63 -1.20
N LEU A 54 11.77 6.06 -2.35
CA LEU A 54 11.97 7.48 -2.64
C LEU A 54 10.68 8.12 -3.15
N ASP A 55 10.35 9.27 -2.61
CA ASP A 55 9.20 10.10 -2.98
C ASP A 55 9.46 10.94 -4.25
N LEU A 56 8.57 11.92 -4.53
CA LEU A 56 8.69 12.82 -5.68
C LEU A 56 9.94 13.72 -5.66
N ASP A 57 10.51 13.96 -4.49
CA ASP A 57 11.70 14.81 -4.28
C ASP A 57 12.96 13.96 -4.06
N GLY A 58 12.85 12.64 -4.25
CA GLY A 58 13.97 11.71 -4.05
C GLY A 58 14.33 11.48 -2.59
N ARG A 59 13.41 11.75 -1.65
CA ARG A 59 13.62 11.53 -0.21
C ARG A 59 13.02 10.21 0.25
N PRO A 60 13.69 9.46 1.15
CA PRO A 60 13.11 8.26 1.75
C PRO A 60 11.81 8.58 2.49
N THR A 61 10.77 7.79 2.25
CA THR A 61 9.47 7.93 2.92
C THR A 61 8.95 6.60 3.45
N GLY A 62 8.52 6.58 4.72
CA GLY A 62 7.85 5.42 5.32
C GLY A 62 6.51 5.07 4.66
N ALA A 63 5.93 5.97 3.86
CA ALA A 63 4.73 5.68 3.08
C ALA A 63 4.93 4.53 2.09
N ALA A 64 6.15 4.29 1.63
CA ALA A 64 6.49 3.15 0.75
C ALA A 64 6.13 1.80 1.37
N ALA A 65 6.06 1.70 2.69
CA ALA A 65 5.64 0.50 3.40
C ALA A 65 4.14 0.16 3.22
N THR A 66 3.34 0.99 2.57
CA THR A 66 1.90 0.78 2.42
C THR A 66 1.56 -0.58 1.80
N VAL A 67 2.36 -1.05 0.83
CA VAL A 67 2.13 -2.35 0.17
C VAL A 67 2.31 -3.50 1.15
N ILE A 68 3.40 -3.51 1.96
CA ILE A 68 3.61 -4.56 2.95
C ILE A 68 2.60 -4.45 4.11
N MET A 69 2.23 -3.25 4.51
CA MET A 69 1.24 -3.05 5.57
C MET A 69 -0.14 -3.58 5.20
N ASP A 70 -0.61 -3.30 3.98
CA ASP A 70 -1.86 -3.86 3.43
C ASP A 70 -1.80 -5.39 3.43
N ASN A 71 -0.72 -5.96 2.91
CA ASN A 71 -0.54 -7.39 2.83
C ASN A 71 -0.43 -8.06 4.21
N ALA A 72 0.42 -7.53 5.10
CA ALA A 72 0.67 -8.16 6.40
C ALA A 72 -0.57 -8.13 7.32
N THR A 73 -1.36 -7.05 7.29
CA THR A 73 -2.63 -6.99 8.03
C THR A 73 -3.64 -8.00 7.48
N ALA A 74 -3.66 -8.23 6.14
CA ALA A 74 -4.48 -9.27 5.51
C ALA A 74 -4.04 -10.69 5.95
N VAL A 75 -2.72 -10.95 5.98
CA VAL A 75 -2.15 -12.24 6.42
C VAL A 75 -2.58 -12.57 7.85
N ALA A 76 -2.60 -11.58 8.75
CA ALA A 76 -3.05 -11.78 10.12
C ALA A 76 -4.48 -12.31 10.19
N VAL A 77 -5.41 -11.70 9.46
CA VAL A 77 -6.82 -12.09 9.44
C VAL A 77 -6.99 -13.44 8.75
N HIS A 78 -6.37 -13.62 7.59
CA HIS A 78 -6.46 -14.87 6.82
C HIS A 78 -5.92 -16.07 7.61
N HIS A 79 -4.82 -15.90 8.35
CA HIS A 79 -4.25 -16.96 9.17
C HIS A 79 -5.14 -17.34 10.36
N ALA A 80 -5.82 -16.35 10.95
CA ALA A 80 -6.64 -16.54 12.14
C ALA A 80 -8.06 -17.04 11.83
N ALA A 81 -8.59 -16.81 10.63
CA ALA A 81 -9.97 -17.10 10.23
C ALA A 81 -10.05 -18.45 9.48
N PRO A 82 -10.39 -19.57 10.16
CA PRO A 82 -10.46 -20.88 9.53
C PRO A 82 -11.50 -20.90 8.41
N GLY A 83 -11.12 -21.45 7.25
CA GLY A 83 -12.03 -21.60 6.10
C GLY A 83 -12.22 -20.34 5.26
N VAL A 84 -11.61 -19.22 5.60
CA VAL A 84 -11.57 -18.04 4.76
C VAL A 84 -10.50 -18.22 3.69
N GLU A 85 -10.89 -18.26 2.42
CA GLU A 85 -9.96 -18.47 1.32
C GLU A 85 -9.34 -17.15 0.81
N THR A 86 -10.09 -16.06 0.85
CA THR A 86 -9.65 -14.76 0.36
C THR A 86 -10.27 -13.64 1.19
N VAL A 87 -9.48 -12.64 1.51
CA VAL A 87 -9.93 -11.39 2.14
C VAL A 87 -9.62 -10.20 1.25
N VAL A 88 -10.49 -9.19 1.29
CA VAL A 88 -10.26 -7.88 0.66
C VAL A 88 -10.21 -6.82 1.73
N THR A 89 -9.33 -5.87 1.55
CA THR A 89 -9.18 -4.72 2.45
C THR A 89 -10.37 -3.78 2.25
N THR A 90 -11.04 -3.41 3.33
CA THR A 90 -12.10 -2.38 3.33
C THR A 90 -11.60 -1.06 3.89
N GLU A 91 -10.76 -1.13 4.92
CA GLU A 91 -10.13 0.05 5.53
C GLU A 91 -8.68 -0.26 5.89
N LEU A 92 -7.82 0.75 5.80
CA LEU A 92 -6.43 0.66 6.23
C LEU A 92 -5.99 1.99 6.86
N GLN A 93 -5.43 1.91 8.05
CA GLN A 93 -4.78 3.04 8.71
C GLN A 93 -3.31 2.74 8.90
N ILE A 94 -2.45 3.64 8.44
CA ILE A 94 -0.99 3.52 8.51
C ILE A 94 -0.45 4.74 9.25
N ASN A 95 0.47 4.52 10.19
CA ASN A 95 1.18 5.55 10.92
C ASN A 95 2.69 5.39 10.67
N VAL A 96 3.36 6.45 10.22
CA VAL A 96 4.81 6.52 10.10
C VAL A 96 5.36 7.09 11.42
N LEU A 97 6.04 6.25 12.18
CA LEU A 97 6.45 6.54 13.56
C LEU A 97 7.90 7.09 13.60
N ALA A 98 8.74 6.61 12.68
CA ALA A 98 10.13 7.00 12.58
C ALA A 98 10.57 7.03 11.10
N PRO A 99 11.66 7.74 10.76
CA PRO A 99 12.23 7.66 9.41
C PRO A 99 12.75 6.25 9.12
N LEU A 100 12.74 5.88 7.83
CA LEU A 100 13.40 4.66 7.37
C LEU A 100 14.91 4.71 7.69
N PRO A 101 15.56 3.56 7.91
CA PRO A 101 17.00 3.49 7.97
C PRO A 101 17.64 4.07 6.69
N ALA A 102 18.81 4.69 6.83
CA ALA A 102 19.53 5.25 5.70
C ALA A 102 19.97 4.16 4.72
N PHE A 103 19.91 4.45 3.41
CA PHE A 103 20.37 3.56 2.35
C PHE A 103 20.98 4.36 1.18
N ASP A 104 21.87 3.71 0.44
CA ASP A 104 22.45 4.26 -0.81
C ASP A 104 21.61 3.78 -2.02
N ALA A 105 20.70 4.64 -2.47
CA ALA A 105 19.81 4.32 -3.58
C ALA A 105 20.56 4.03 -4.89
N ALA A 106 21.68 4.72 -5.15
CA ALA A 106 22.46 4.50 -6.35
C ALA A 106 23.16 3.13 -6.31
N ALA A 107 23.80 2.79 -5.19
CA ALA A 107 24.46 1.49 -5.01
C ALA A 107 23.47 0.33 -5.12
N ILE A 108 22.25 0.48 -4.57
CA ILE A 108 21.20 -0.55 -4.68
C ILE A 108 20.70 -0.66 -6.12
N THR A 109 20.48 0.44 -6.83
CA THR A 109 20.04 0.44 -8.24
C THR A 109 21.05 -0.28 -9.11
N GLU A 110 22.34 -0.05 -8.89
CA GLU A 110 23.45 -0.68 -9.61
C GLU A 110 23.71 -2.14 -9.18
N GLY A 111 23.05 -2.61 -8.12
CA GLY A 111 23.22 -3.95 -7.58
C GLY A 111 24.55 -4.16 -6.83
N ARG A 112 25.21 -3.07 -6.40
CA ARG A 112 26.47 -3.12 -5.62
C ARG A 112 26.23 -3.44 -4.14
N THR A 113 25.05 -3.18 -3.62
CA THR A 113 24.65 -3.48 -2.25
C THR A 113 23.14 -3.77 -2.18
N GLU A 114 22.71 -4.34 -1.06
CA GLU A 114 21.31 -4.48 -0.70
C GLU A 114 20.90 -3.38 0.28
N GLY A 115 19.61 -3.09 0.35
CA GLY A 115 19.07 -2.15 1.32
C GLY A 115 18.93 -2.76 2.72
N PRO A 116 18.79 -1.91 3.76
CA PRO A 116 18.51 -2.39 5.10
C PRO A 116 17.14 -3.11 5.13
N LEU A 117 17.11 -4.21 5.89
CA LEU A 117 15.87 -4.99 6.08
C LEU A 117 15.16 -4.55 7.35
N LEU A 118 13.84 -4.41 7.24
CA LEU A 118 12.95 -4.22 8.37
C LEU A 118 12.06 -5.46 8.49
N GLU A 119 11.94 -6.02 9.70
CA GLU A 119 11.11 -7.17 9.96
C GLU A 119 9.64 -6.75 10.09
N CYS A 120 8.76 -7.46 9.36
CA CYS A 120 7.34 -7.18 9.37
C CYS A 120 6.60 -8.15 10.30
N TRP A 121 6.10 -7.64 11.40
CA TRP A 121 5.32 -8.40 12.36
C TRP A 121 3.84 -8.13 12.18
N THR A 122 3.01 -9.16 12.37
CA THR A 122 1.55 -9.03 12.27
C THR A 122 0.82 -9.91 13.28
N ARG A 123 -0.36 -9.46 13.71
CA ARG A 123 -1.27 -10.27 14.53
C ARG A 123 -2.72 -9.91 14.28
N PRO A 124 -3.66 -10.87 14.40
CA PRO A 124 -5.07 -10.57 14.36
C PRO A 124 -5.50 -9.85 15.64
N LEU A 125 -6.45 -8.94 15.52
CA LEU A 125 -7.11 -8.27 16.65
C LEU A 125 -8.52 -8.82 16.85
N SER A 126 -9.22 -9.14 15.76
CA SER A 126 -10.55 -9.71 15.75
C SER A 126 -10.76 -10.44 14.42
N TRP A 127 -11.51 -11.56 14.42
CA TRP A 127 -11.84 -12.29 13.19
C TRP A 127 -13.06 -13.19 13.41
N ASP A 128 -13.77 -13.43 12.29
CA ASP A 128 -14.84 -14.43 12.16
C ASP A 128 -14.91 -14.92 10.70
N ALA A 129 -15.98 -15.63 10.35
CA ALA A 129 -16.19 -16.12 8.99
C ALA A 129 -16.42 -14.99 7.96
N GLY A 130 -16.79 -13.80 8.41
CA GLY A 130 -17.00 -12.62 7.56
C GLY A 130 -15.73 -11.79 7.30
N GLY A 131 -14.64 -12.07 8.01
CA GLY A 131 -13.38 -11.33 7.92
C GLY A 131 -12.80 -10.93 9.27
N GLY A 132 -12.24 -9.72 9.39
CA GLY A 132 -11.68 -9.30 10.67
C GLY A 132 -10.77 -8.07 10.60
N VAL A 133 -10.03 -7.86 11.68
CA VAL A 133 -9.07 -6.77 11.86
C VAL A 133 -7.69 -7.35 12.11
N GLY A 134 -6.72 -6.90 11.30
CA GLY A 134 -5.30 -7.20 11.48
C GLY A 134 -4.51 -5.97 11.89
N ARG A 135 -3.46 -6.17 12.66
CA ARG A 135 -2.44 -5.18 13.00
C ARG A 135 -1.09 -5.65 12.48
N ALA A 136 -0.32 -4.74 11.89
CA ALA A 136 1.04 -5.02 11.45
C ALA A 136 1.99 -3.88 11.80
N TRP A 137 3.29 -4.16 11.90
CA TRP A 137 4.30 -3.14 12.10
C TRP A 137 5.64 -3.58 11.52
N LEU A 138 6.48 -2.59 11.14
CA LEU A 138 7.86 -2.78 10.75
C LEU A 138 8.79 -2.38 11.88
N GLU A 139 9.78 -3.24 12.15
CA GLU A 139 10.86 -2.98 13.11
C GLU A 139 12.20 -2.98 12.38
N ASP A 140 13.08 -2.07 12.76
CA ASP A 140 14.50 -2.11 12.34
C ASP A 140 15.29 -3.14 13.14
N ALA A 141 16.59 -3.26 12.87
CA ALA A 141 17.49 -4.21 13.53
C ALA A 141 17.61 -3.99 15.05
N GLU A 142 17.35 -2.78 15.52
CA GLU A 142 17.34 -2.40 16.93
C GLU A 142 15.98 -2.63 17.61
N GLY A 143 14.98 -3.13 16.87
CA GLY A 143 13.61 -3.35 17.36
C GLY A 143 12.77 -2.08 17.47
N ARG A 144 13.24 -0.96 16.89
CA ARG A 144 12.48 0.29 16.86
C ARG A 144 11.39 0.20 15.80
N ARG A 145 10.15 0.54 16.15
CA ARG A 145 9.04 0.61 15.20
C ARG A 145 9.17 1.81 14.27
N ILE A 146 9.12 1.52 12.98
CA ILE A 146 9.22 2.50 11.91
C ILE A 146 7.85 2.85 11.36
N VAL A 147 7.03 1.83 11.07
CA VAL A 147 5.66 1.98 10.55
C VAL A 147 4.75 1.01 11.28
N GLU A 148 3.52 1.42 11.51
CA GLU A 148 2.47 0.57 12.09
C GLU A 148 1.16 0.75 11.31
N ALA A 149 0.39 -0.33 11.15
CA ALA A 149 -0.89 -0.31 10.48
C ALA A 149 -1.95 -1.16 11.19
N THR A 150 -3.21 -0.77 10.97
CA THR A 150 -4.38 -1.57 11.30
C THR A 150 -5.26 -1.61 10.06
N GLY A 151 -5.70 -2.82 9.66
CA GLY A 151 -6.56 -3.01 8.49
C GLY A 151 -7.82 -3.79 8.85
N TRP A 152 -8.95 -3.40 8.24
CA TRP A 152 -10.21 -4.11 8.24
C TRP A 152 -10.37 -4.88 6.93
N PHE A 153 -10.82 -6.13 7.06
CA PHE A 153 -10.91 -7.06 5.96
C PHE A 153 -12.26 -7.74 5.93
N GLN A 154 -12.78 -7.94 4.73
CA GLN A 154 -13.98 -8.73 4.48
C GLN A 154 -13.60 -10.01 3.74
N ALA A 155 -14.13 -11.14 4.21
CA ALA A 155 -14.02 -12.41 3.50
C ALA A 155 -14.84 -12.34 2.20
N VAL A 156 -14.26 -12.81 1.11
CA VAL A 156 -14.91 -12.86 -0.20
C VAL A 156 -14.64 -14.22 -0.84
N PRO A 157 -15.50 -14.66 -1.79
CA PRO A 157 -15.21 -15.84 -2.59
C PRO A 157 -13.88 -15.71 -3.33
N THR A 158 -13.19 -16.82 -3.51
CA THR A 158 -11.94 -16.86 -4.28
C THR A 158 -12.18 -16.33 -5.70
N GLY A 159 -11.28 -15.46 -6.16
CA GLY A 159 -11.32 -14.93 -7.53
C GLY A 159 -11.13 -15.99 -8.60
N ALA A 160 -11.39 -15.61 -9.86
CA ALA A 160 -11.32 -16.50 -11.00
C ALA A 160 -9.94 -17.19 -11.13
N PRO A 161 -9.88 -18.49 -11.48
CA PRO A 161 -8.61 -19.24 -11.55
C PRO A 161 -7.58 -18.63 -12.48
N GLU A 162 -8.00 -18.02 -13.61
CA GLU A 162 -7.13 -17.34 -14.57
C GLU A 162 -6.39 -16.14 -13.98
N ASN A 163 -7.04 -15.38 -13.12
CA ASN A 163 -6.41 -14.25 -12.43
C ASN A 163 -5.32 -14.72 -11.46
N ARG A 164 -5.57 -15.84 -10.77
CA ARG A 164 -4.60 -16.45 -9.89
C ARG A 164 -3.38 -16.99 -10.65
N ALA A 165 -3.61 -17.60 -11.83
CA ALA A 165 -2.54 -18.08 -12.70
C ALA A 165 -1.68 -16.91 -13.21
N ALA A 166 -2.30 -15.82 -13.67
CA ALA A 166 -1.60 -14.62 -14.12
C ALA A 166 -0.78 -13.96 -12.98
N PHE A 167 -1.34 -13.88 -11.76
CA PHE A 167 -0.64 -13.41 -10.59
C PHE A 167 0.60 -14.25 -10.27
N THR A 168 0.47 -15.57 -10.28
CA THR A 168 1.59 -16.49 -10.01
C THR A 168 2.67 -16.39 -11.09
N ALA A 169 2.29 -16.28 -12.35
CA ALA A 169 3.23 -16.11 -13.46
C ALA A 169 4.00 -14.78 -13.34
N ALA A 170 3.31 -13.68 -13.01
CA ALA A 170 3.94 -12.39 -12.80
C ALA A 170 4.91 -12.41 -11.59
N ALA A 171 4.57 -13.14 -10.53
CA ALA A 171 5.41 -13.30 -9.36
C ALA A 171 6.72 -14.08 -9.62
N ALA A 172 6.73 -14.94 -10.64
CA ALA A 172 7.91 -15.71 -11.01
C ALA A 172 8.98 -14.91 -11.80
N LEU A 173 8.63 -13.70 -12.27
CA LEU A 173 9.57 -12.86 -13.02
C LEU A 173 10.71 -12.36 -12.10
N PRO A 174 11.97 -12.43 -12.54
CA PRO A 174 13.09 -11.91 -11.77
C PRO A 174 12.99 -10.38 -11.59
N ARG A 175 13.55 -9.88 -10.50
CA ARG A 175 13.63 -8.45 -10.25
C ARG A 175 14.86 -7.88 -10.99
N GLY A 176 14.63 -7.27 -12.15
CA GLY A 176 15.69 -6.63 -12.93
C GLY A 176 16.01 -5.19 -12.45
N PRO A 177 17.10 -4.60 -12.97
CA PRO A 177 17.50 -3.23 -12.64
C PRO A 177 16.41 -2.20 -12.95
N GLU A 178 15.62 -2.42 -14.01
CA GLU A 178 14.52 -1.56 -14.44
C GLU A 178 13.38 -1.45 -13.42
N THR A 179 13.33 -2.35 -12.45
CA THR A 179 12.36 -2.33 -11.35
C THR A 179 12.90 -1.69 -10.08
N ARG A 180 14.18 -1.33 -10.04
CA ARG A 180 14.85 -0.68 -8.90
C ARG A 180 14.82 0.84 -9.04
N VAL A 181 13.63 1.39 -9.21
CA VAL A 181 13.40 2.81 -9.48
C VAL A 181 12.61 3.47 -8.34
N PRO A 182 12.65 4.82 -8.23
CA PRO A 182 11.81 5.55 -7.27
C PRO A 182 10.33 5.20 -7.39
N MET A 183 9.63 5.28 -6.27
CA MET A 183 8.22 4.94 -6.11
C MET A 183 7.30 5.51 -7.21
N PRO A 184 7.39 6.80 -7.62
CA PRO A 184 6.53 7.34 -8.66
C PRO A 184 6.68 6.60 -10.01
N GLY A 185 7.90 6.15 -10.34
CA GLY A 185 8.18 5.38 -11.55
C GLY A 185 7.58 3.97 -11.53
N LEU A 186 7.58 3.30 -10.38
CA LEU A 186 6.93 2.00 -10.21
C LEU A 186 5.42 2.08 -10.42
N LEU A 187 4.80 3.15 -9.99
CA LEU A 187 3.36 3.38 -10.10
C LEU A 187 2.93 3.85 -11.49
N ALA A 188 3.86 4.01 -12.45
CA ALA A 188 3.58 4.41 -13.84
C ALA A 188 2.65 5.63 -13.94
N ALA A 189 2.89 6.64 -13.13
CA ALA A 189 2.23 7.93 -13.26
C ALA A 189 2.59 8.54 -14.62
N ARG A 190 1.60 8.69 -15.53
CA ARG A 190 1.81 9.44 -16.75
C ARG A 190 1.72 10.94 -16.42
N PRO A 191 2.74 11.74 -16.73
CA PRO A 191 2.57 13.18 -16.70
C PRO A 191 1.55 13.55 -17.79
N GLU A 192 0.40 14.06 -17.39
CA GLU A 192 -0.54 14.67 -18.31
C GLU A 192 -0.57 16.18 -18.10
N THR A 193 -0.51 16.89 -19.19
CA THR A 193 -0.93 18.29 -19.26
C THR A 193 -2.46 18.28 -19.22
N LEU A 194 -3.01 18.41 -18.02
CA LEU A 194 -4.44 18.68 -17.89
C LEU A 194 -4.72 20.09 -18.40
N PRO A 195 -5.86 20.30 -19.09
CA PRO A 195 -6.27 21.64 -19.46
C PRO A 195 -6.35 22.51 -18.19
N PRO A 196 -5.97 23.78 -18.25
CA PRO A 196 -6.07 24.68 -17.12
C PRO A 196 -7.51 24.67 -16.62
N ALA A 197 -7.68 24.28 -15.33
CA ALA A 197 -8.99 24.37 -14.68
C ALA A 197 -9.47 25.83 -14.79
N ASP A 198 -10.67 25.99 -15.34
CA ASP A 198 -11.27 27.29 -15.50
C ASP A 198 -11.35 28.00 -14.13
N ARG A 199 -10.61 29.10 -13.98
CA ARG A 199 -10.39 29.80 -12.70
C ARG A 199 -11.61 30.57 -12.18
N ALA A 200 -12.79 30.35 -12.74
CA ALA A 200 -13.96 31.23 -12.54
C ALA A 200 -14.91 30.82 -11.40
N VAL A 201 -14.69 29.73 -10.69
CA VAL A 201 -15.59 29.33 -9.59
C VAL A 201 -14.86 29.44 -8.25
N ARG A 202 -15.28 30.36 -7.41
CA ARG A 202 -14.77 30.55 -6.04
C ARG A 202 -15.07 29.36 -5.16
N PRO A 203 -14.16 29.04 -4.21
CA PRO A 203 -13.94 27.71 -3.71
C PRO A 203 -14.73 27.44 -2.42
N ALA A 204 -15.81 26.72 -2.55
CA ALA A 204 -16.06 25.71 -1.56
C ALA A 204 -15.42 24.44 -2.11
N VAL A 205 -14.13 24.22 -1.77
CA VAL A 205 -13.43 22.97 -2.01
C VAL A 205 -13.30 22.56 -3.50
N THR A 206 -12.40 23.19 -4.22
CA THR A 206 -11.99 22.72 -5.55
C THR A 206 -11.14 21.46 -5.40
N ALA A 207 -11.65 20.30 -5.86
CA ALA A 207 -10.82 19.14 -6.10
C ALA A 207 -9.88 19.51 -7.25
N ALA A 208 -8.61 19.75 -6.96
CA ALA A 208 -7.61 19.99 -7.98
C ALA A 208 -7.10 18.64 -8.48
N VAL A 209 -7.03 18.46 -9.80
CA VAL A 209 -6.33 17.33 -10.39
C VAL A 209 -4.86 17.70 -10.45
N ALA A 210 -4.02 17.05 -9.64
CA ALA A 210 -2.59 17.31 -9.62
C ALA A 210 -1.94 16.85 -10.95
N PRO A 211 -0.87 17.50 -11.43
CA PRO A 211 -0.08 17.02 -12.56
C PRO A 211 0.34 15.54 -12.33
N GLY A 212 0.16 14.69 -13.35
CA GLY A 212 0.46 13.25 -13.22
C GLY A 212 -0.54 12.46 -12.38
N ALA A 213 -1.75 12.98 -12.21
CA ALA A 213 -2.80 12.32 -11.43
C ALA A 213 -3.37 11.08 -12.13
N ARG A 214 -3.22 10.91 -13.45
CA ARG A 214 -3.70 9.75 -14.19
C ARG A 214 -2.80 8.54 -13.94
N PHE A 215 -3.42 7.40 -13.66
CA PHE A 215 -2.77 6.15 -13.33
C PHE A 215 -3.34 5.02 -14.18
N ALA A 216 -2.54 4.53 -15.11
CA ALA A 216 -2.82 3.29 -15.84
C ALA A 216 -2.01 2.16 -15.18
N PRO A 217 -2.65 1.32 -14.33
CA PRO A 217 -1.92 0.30 -13.59
C PRO A 217 -1.30 -0.72 -14.54
N LYS A 218 -0.05 -1.09 -14.25
CA LYS A 218 0.61 -2.19 -14.95
C LYS A 218 0.07 -3.53 -14.43
N PRO A 219 0.05 -4.59 -15.26
CA PRO A 219 -0.37 -5.92 -14.82
C PRO A 219 0.38 -6.44 -13.59
N GLU A 220 1.63 -6.02 -13.41
CA GLU A 220 2.48 -6.37 -12.28
C GLU A 220 1.98 -5.83 -10.94
N LEU A 221 1.10 -4.84 -10.96
CA LEU A 221 0.47 -4.27 -9.76
C LEU A 221 -0.84 -4.97 -9.40
N ALA A 222 -1.22 -6.04 -10.09
CA ALA A 222 -2.44 -6.80 -9.80
C ALA A 222 -2.27 -7.66 -8.52
N ASN A 223 -3.38 -7.83 -7.81
CA ASN A 223 -3.54 -8.81 -6.75
C ASN A 223 -4.05 -10.17 -7.30
N PRO A 224 -4.18 -11.23 -6.49
CA PRO A 224 -4.65 -12.53 -6.96
C PRO A 224 -6.06 -12.54 -7.58
N SER A 225 -6.89 -11.55 -7.30
CA SER A 225 -8.23 -11.40 -7.90
C SER A 225 -8.22 -10.66 -9.24
N GLY A 226 -7.06 -10.20 -9.72
CA GLY A 226 -6.91 -9.44 -10.96
C GLY A 226 -7.23 -7.94 -10.83
N ALA A 227 -7.54 -7.46 -9.63
CA ALA A 227 -7.65 -6.05 -9.33
C ALA A 227 -6.27 -5.46 -8.99
N VAL A 228 -6.13 -4.14 -9.06
CA VAL A 228 -4.93 -3.45 -8.59
C VAL A 228 -4.76 -3.68 -7.09
N HIS A 229 -3.54 -3.97 -6.64
CA HIS A 229 -3.21 -4.19 -5.23
C HIS A 229 -3.59 -2.97 -4.37
N GLY A 230 -4.31 -3.17 -3.26
CA GLY A 230 -4.80 -2.09 -2.41
C GLY A 230 -3.70 -1.15 -1.93
N GLY A 231 -2.59 -1.72 -1.46
CA GLY A 231 -1.42 -0.95 -1.05
C GLY A 231 -0.81 -0.11 -2.18
N ALA A 232 -0.82 -0.59 -3.44
CA ALA A 232 -0.33 0.18 -4.58
C ALA A 232 -1.27 1.35 -4.93
N MET A 233 -2.60 1.14 -4.86
CA MET A 233 -3.58 2.22 -5.00
C MET A 233 -3.39 3.28 -3.92
N THR A 234 -3.24 2.86 -2.67
CA THR A 234 -2.99 3.78 -1.55
C THR A 234 -1.73 4.59 -1.76
N LEU A 235 -0.65 3.93 -2.16
CA LEU A 235 0.63 4.60 -2.41
C LEU A 235 0.53 5.60 -3.57
N ARG A 236 -0.23 5.26 -4.62
CA ARG A 236 -0.54 6.19 -5.70
C ARG A 236 -1.26 7.45 -5.21
N ALA A 237 -2.21 7.29 -4.30
CA ALA A 237 -2.90 8.41 -3.67
C ALA A 237 -1.95 9.27 -2.82
N VAL A 238 -1.00 8.67 -2.09
CA VAL A 238 0.03 9.40 -1.33
C VAL A 238 0.90 10.25 -2.27
N VAL A 239 1.34 9.68 -3.41
CA VAL A 239 2.10 10.43 -4.43
C VAL A 239 1.29 11.61 -4.97
N ALA A 240 0.00 11.41 -5.24
CA ALA A 240 -0.87 12.49 -5.70
C ALA A 240 -1.07 13.57 -4.64
N ALA A 241 -1.22 13.17 -3.35
CA ALA A 241 -1.31 14.12 -2.25
C ALA A 241 -0.04 14.97 -2.12
N GLN A 242 1.15 14.37 -2.25
CA GLN A 242 2.42 15.10 -2.28
C GLN A 242 2.48 16.07 -3.48
N ALA A 243 2.09 15.62 -4.67
CA ALA A 243 2.09 16.45 -5.87
C ALA A 243 1.15 17.67 -5.78
N ALA A 244 0.10 17.59 -4.94
CA ALA A 244 -0.83 18.69 -4.72
C ALA A 244 -0.30 19.78 -3.78
N MET A 245 0.84 19.56 -3.11
CA MET A 245 1.44 20.53 -2.19
C MET A 245 2.60 21.26 -2.87
N PRO A 246 2.58 22.63 -2.92
CA PRO A 246 3.67 23.40 -3.54
C PRO A 246 4.98 23.38 -2.75
N ASP A 247 4.90 23.11 -1.43
CA ASP A 247 6.01 23.12 -0.47
C ASP A 247 6.21 21.73 0.18
N ARG A 248 5.95 20.66 -0.59
CA ARG A 248 5.94 19.27 -0.11
C ARG A 248 7.29 18.80 0.47
N GLU A 249 8.39 19.40 -0.01
CA GLU A 249 9.75 19.11 0.47
C GLU A 249 9.96 19.48 1.94
N LEU A 250 9.09 20.31 2.51
CA LEU A 250 9.12 20.71 3.92
C LEU A 250 8.31 19.77 4.83
N TYR A 251 7.70 18.73 4.26
CA TYR A 251 6.79 17.87 5.01
C TYR A 251 7.06 16.39 4.77
N ASP A 252 6.92 15.61 5.86
CA ASP A 252 6.98 14.16 5.83
C ASP A 252 5.57 13.57 6.00
N VAL A 253 5.30 12.42 5.37
CA VAL A 253 4.07 11.65 5.62
C VAL A 253 4.08 11.17 7.06
N GLN A 254 3.01 11.50 7.79
CA GLN A 254 2.80 11.08 9.18
C GLN A 254 1.81 9.94 9.28
N ALA A 255 0.68 10.03 8.57
CA ALA A 255 -0.36 9.02 8.59
C ALA A 255 -1.12 8.96 7.27
N VAL A 256 -1.64 7.77 6.95
CA VAL A 256 -2.50 7.52 5.80
C VAL A 256 -3.73 6.75 6.28
N ARG A 257 -4.93 7.24 5.95
CA ARG A 257 -6.20 6.56 6.20
C ARG A 257 -6.86 6.27 4.87
N VAL A 258 -7.33 5.05 4.71
CA VAL A 258 -7.84 4.54 3.43
C VAL A 258 -9.16 3.85 3.63
N VAL A 259 -10.10 4.11 2.74
CA VAL A 259 -11.34 3.33 2.59
C VAL A 259 -11.41 2.82 1.16
N PHE A 260 -11.51 1.50 1.00
CA PHE A 260 -11.67 0.84 -0.30
C PHE A 260 -13.16 0.59 -0.53
N THR A 261 -13.71 1.25 -1.52
CA THR A 261 -15.14 1.17 -1.82
C THR A 261 -15.44 0.20 -2.97
N ARG A 262 -14.44 -0.05 -3.83
CA ARG A 262 -14.54 -0.94 -5.02
C ARG A 262 -13.18 -1.52 -5.40
N PRO A 263 -13.14 -2.69 -6.06
CA PRO A 263 -11.92 -3.19 -6.69
C PRO A 263 -11.40 -2.19 -7.74
N GLY A 264 -10.08 -1.96 -7.77
CA GLY A 264 -9.44 -1.10 -8.75
C GLY A 264 -9.22 -1.83 -10.06
N HIS A 265 -9.86 -1.39 -11.12
CA HIS A 265 -9.66 -1.91 -12.48
C HIS A 265 -9.51 -0.76 -13.47
N GLY A 266 -8.70 -0.98 -14.50
CA GLY A 266 -8.53 0.00 -15.57
C GLY A 266 -7.81 1.28 -15.13
N GLU A 267 -7.93 2.29 -15.96
CA GLU A 267 -7.31 3.59 -15.73
C GLU A 267 -8.05 4.38 -14.64
N MET A 268 -7.29 5.08 -13.81
CA MET A 268 -7.78 5.86 -12.67
C MET A 268 -7.20 7.28 -12.68
N VAL A 269 -7.91 8.20 -12.07
CA VAL A 269 -7.46 9.57 -11.83
C VAL A 269 -7.50 9.85 -10.33
N ALA A 270 -6.46 10.51 -9.82
CA ALA A 270 -6.43 11.02 -8.45
C ALA A 270 -7.00 12.45 -8.40
N LEU A 271 -8.13 12.60 -7.74
CA LEU A 271 -8.72 13.90 -7.41
C LEU A 271 -8.23 14.31 -6.03
N THR A 272 -7.50 15.40 -5.94
CA THR A 272 -6.86 15.83 -4.69
C THR A 272 -7.53 17.07 -4.12
N ARG A 273 -7.60 17.16 -2.78
CA ARG A 273 -8.16 18.30 -2.07
C ARG A 273 -7.32 18.60 -0.82
N VAL A 274 -6.65 19.74 -0.81
CA VAL A 274 -5.95 20.22 0.39
C VAL A 274 -6.99 20.73 1.40
N ARG A 275 -7.21 19.97 2.50
CA ARG A 275 -8.18 20.27 3.54
C ARG A 275 -7.64 21.24 4.57
N HIS A 276 -6.35 21.14 4.84
CA HIS A 276 -5.66 21.99 5.79
C HIS A 276 -4.23 22.26 5.33
N ALA A 277 -3.81 23.51 5.39
CA ALA A 277 -2.51 23.98 4.97
C ALA A 277 -1.82 24.82 6.06
N GLY A 278 -1.72 24.25 7.28
CA GLY A 278 -1.01 24.86 8.41
C GLY A 278 0.52 24.71 8.31
N ARG A 279 1.28 25.48 9.09
CA ARG A 279 2.75 25.42 9.07
C ARG A 279 3.34 24.11 9.61
N SER A 280 2.71 23.48 10.59
CA SER A 280 3.17 22.24 11.22
C SER A 280 2.46 20.99 10.68
N LEU A 281 1.32 21.16 10.02
CA LEU A 281 0.45 20.09 9.57
C LEU A 281 -0.15 20.43 8.22
N ARG A 282 -0.20 19.45 7.32
CA ARG A 282 -0.98 19.45 6.08
C ARG A 282 -1.94 18.27 6.11
N LEU A 283 -3.13 18.44 5.57
CA LEU A 283 -4.11 17.39 5.41
C LEU A 283 -4.64 17.42 3.98
N VAL A 284 -4.48 16.31 3.27
CA VAL A 284 -4.88 16.17 1.86
C VAL A 284 -5.78 14.97 1.71
N ASP A 285 -6.98 15.16 1.17
CA ASP A 285 -7.85 14.09 0.75
C ASP A 285 -7.57 13.76 -0.72
N VAL A 286 -7.65 12.48 -1.07
CA VAL A 286 -7.47 11.96 -2.42
C VAL A 286 -8.53 10.92 -2.71
N ASP A 287 -9.30 11.12 -3.77
CA ASP A 287 -10.19 10.12 -4.32
C ASP A 287 -9.56 9.53 -5.60
N LEU A 288 -9.29 8.23 -5.62
CA LEU A 288 -8.98 7.53 -6.86
C LEU A 288 -10.28 7.12 -7.53
N VAL A 289 -10.56 7.71 -8.69
CA VAL A 289 -11.80 7.49 -9.45
C VAL A 289 -11.48 6.84 -10.80
N PRO A 290 -12.43 6.04 -11.36
CA PRO A 290 -12.25 5.47 -12.68
C PRO A 290 -12.31 6.56 -13.76
N VAL A 291 -11.72 6.26 -14.91
CA VAL A 291 -11.88 7.04 -16.13
C VAL A 291 -13.09 6.49 -16.90
N GLY A 292 -14.02 7.39 -17.28
CA GLY A 292 -15.17 7.04 -18.10
C GLY A 292 -14.80 6.77 -19.57
N GLU A 293 -15.77 6.31 -20.35
CA GLU A 293 -15.59 6.03 -21.78
C GLU A 293 -15.24 7.29 -22.59
N ASP A 294 -15.67 8.45 -22.13
CA ASP A 294 -15.32 9.77 -22.67
C ASP A 294 -13.93 10.28 -22.25
N GLY A 295 -13.20 9.50 -21.46
CA GLY A 295 -11.91 9.86 -20.90
C GLY A 295 -11.98 10.82 -19.70
N ALA A 296 -13.18 11.15 -19.21
CA ALA A 296 -13.35 12.01 -18.04
C ALA A 296 -13.31 11.21 -16.72
N PRO A 297 -12.88 11.83 -15.59
CA PRO A 297 -12.97 11.21 -14.27
C PRO A 297 -14.43 11.04 -13.83
N VAL A 298 -14.79 9.86 -13.33
CA VAL A 298 -16.13 9.58 -12.77
C VAL A 298 -16.11 9.82 -11.26
N ALA A 299 -16.18 11.10 -10.86
CA ALA A 299 -15.93 11.54 -9.48
C ALA A 299 -16.91 10.97 -8.44
N GLU A 300 -18.15 10.65 -8.81
CA GLU A 300 -19.17 10.07 -7.94
C GLU A 300 -18.96 8.57 -7.65
N LYS A 301 -17.96 7.97 -8.27
CA LYS A 301 -17.64 6.54 -8.11
C LYS A 301 -16.22 6.29 -7.65
N PRO A 302 -15.78 6.83 -6.50
CA PRO A 302 -14.43 6.56 -6.02
C PRO A 302 -14.23 5.05 -5.83
N MET A 303 -13.05 4.56 -6.19
CA MET A 303 -12.59 3.20 -5.88
C MET A 303 -11.91 3.18 -4.53
N VAL A 304 -11.14 4.22 -4.25
CA VAL A 304 -10.39 4.38 -3.01
C VAL A 304 -10.48 5.84 -2.57
N GLN A 305 -10.75 6.04 -1.29
CA GLN A 305 -10.74 7.34 -0.63
C GLN A 305 -9.59 7.35 0.38
N VAL A 306 -8.69 8.31 0.25
CA VAL A 306 -7.47 8.39 1.06
C VAL A 306 -7.37 9.76 1.70
N GLN A 307 -7.04 9.78 2.98
CA GLN A 307 -6.64 10.97 3.69
C GLN A 307 -5.17 10.85 4.09
N VAL A 308 -4.34 11.76 3.63
CA VAL A 308 -2.92 11.82 3.97
C VAL A 308 -2.66 12.98 4.90
N THR A 309 -2.05 12.68 6.02
CA THR A 309 -1.57 13.67 6.99
C THR A 309 -0.06 13.80 6.85
N PHE A 310 0.40 15.03 6.68
CA PHE A 310 1.80 15.37 6.63
C PHE A 310 2.15 16.27 7.82
N ARG A 311 3.33 16.07 8.40
CA ARG A 311 3.91 16.95 9.43
C ARG A 311 5.10 17.68 8.86
N ALA A 312 5.43 18.85 9.38
CA ALA A 312 6.67 19.54 9.05
C ALA A 312 7.87 18.62 9.30
N ALA A 313 8.78 18.54 8.35
CA ALA A 313 10.05 17.83 8.49
C ALA A 313 10.85 18.42 9.64
N ARG A 314 11.58 17.58 10.38
CA ARG A 314 12.41 17.99 11.53
C ARG A 314 13.82 18.27 11.10
#